data_b07ddc8c80d466d12b792d6e12f2fdab
#
_entry.id   b07ddc8c80d466d12b792d6e12f2fdab
#
_cell.length_a   1.000
_cell.length_b   1.000
_cell.length_c   1.000
_cell.angle_alpha   90.00
_cell.angle_beta   90.00
_cell.angle_gamma   90.00
#
_symmetry.space_group_name_H-M   'P 1'
#
loop_
_entity.id
_entity.type
_entity.pdbx_description
1 polymer ?
#
loop_
_entity_poly.entity_id
_entity_poly.type
_entity_poly.pdbx_seq_one_letter_code
_entity_poly.pdbx_strand_id
1 'polypeptide(L)'
;MNKILQTISEKSPHLSWIKDNALLVVKHGSMAYGTNIPTSDEDFKGVAIPPKEYFFGSLKVFEQAELKDPDTVIYDIRKFFKLSIDNNPNLIETMHVDESDIMYISNLGIELLKHKNEFLSKRAKYSFAGYAIAQLKRIKTHRKYILNPPTKCPDRKDFGLKEAPLINGDQLAAITSVIQAELDKINFNFIDHLEEDVKFEIKHHMTSMLAEFKINKDQQWLACANKIGLDSNFIEILFKERQFFNAKKEWDQYVNWKNTRNSARFALEEKFKYDTKHALHLIRLLRMCKEIVQTGRVIVS
;
A
#
# COMPACT_ATOMS: atom_id res chain seq x y z
N MET A 1 -12.57 30.82 5.80
CA MET A 1 -12.98 29.41 5.52
C MET A 1 -11.86 28.77 4.73
N ASN A 2 -11.44 27.55 5.06
CA ASN A 2 -10.31 26.90 4.39
C ASN A 2 -10.67 26.55 2.94
N LYS A 3 -9.85 27.00 1.96
CA LYS A 3 -10.07 26.80 0.53
C LYS A 3 -10.23 25.33 0.15
N ILE A 4 -9.50 24.42 0.80
CA ILE A 4 -9.53 22.97 0.55
C ILE A 4 -10.91 22.40 0.93
N LEU A 5 -11.40 22.73 2.12
CA LEU A 5 -12.71 22.27 2.61
C LEU A 5 -13.86 22.81 1.74
N GLN A 6 -13.72 24.03 1.23
CA GLN A 6 -14.67 24.61 0.29
C GLN A 6 -14.66 23.84 -1.04
N THR A 7 -13.50 23.56 -1.58
CA THR A 7 -13.35 22.79 -2.84
C THR A 7 -13.98 21.40 -2.73
N ILE A 8 -13.81 20.70 -1.59
CA ILE A 8 -14.49 19.41 -1.35
C ILE A 8 -16.00 19.56 -1.38
N SER A 9 -16.53 20.58 -0.71
CA SER A 9 -17.96 20.87 -0.65
C SER A 9 -18.56 21.18 -2.04
N GLU A 10 -17.83 21.91 -2.88
CA GLU A 10 -18.24 22.27 -4.24
C GLU A 10 -18.19 21.07 -5.20
N LYS A 11 -17.09 20.30 -5.18
CA LYS A 11 -16.90 19.12 -6.05
C LYS A 11 -17.76 17.92 -5.63
N SER A 12 -18.16 17.84 -4.36
CA SER A 12 -18.93 16.74 -3.78
C SER A 12 -20.04 17.26 -2.88
N PRO A 13 -21.16 17.76 -3.44
CA PRO A 13 -22.24 18.41 -2.65
C PRO A 13 -22.81 17.53 -1.53
N HIS A 14 -22.84 16.20 -1.71
CA HIS A 14 -23.29 15.25 -0.69
C HIS A 14 -22.34 15.16 0.51
N LEU A 15 -21.11 15.68 0.39
CA LEU A 15 -20.10 15.79 1.44
C LEU A 15 -19.92 17.24 1.93
N SER A 16 -20.86 18.13 1.61
CA SER A 16 -20.79 19.56 2.00
C SER A 16 -20.66 19.78 3.50
N TRP A 17 -21.11 18.83 4.32
CA TRP A 17 -20.98 18.83 5.77
C TRP A 17 -19.50 18.79 6.25
N ILE A 18 -18.55 18.31 5.42
CA ILE A 18 -17.14 18.22 5.80
C ILE A 18 -16.56 19.58 6.18
N LYS A 19 -16.97 20.66 5.49
CA LYS A 19 -16.48 22.02 5.78
C LYS A 19 -16.77 22.50 7.21
N ASP A 20 -17.88 22.04 7.78
CA ASP A 20 -18.32 22.44 9.11
C ASP A 20 -17.91 21.43 10.19
N ASN A 21 -17.60 20.20 9.80
CA ASN A 21 -17.32 19.06 10.69
C ASN A 21 -15.86 18.58 10.63
N ALA A 22 -14.99 19.26 9.88
CA ALA A 22 -13.57 18.94 9.87
C ALA A 22 -12.93 19.24 11.25
N LEU A 23 -12.06 18.35 11.69
CA LEU A 23 -11.27 18.54 12.91
C LEU A 23 -9.88 19.10 12.60
N LEU A 24 -9.24 18.54 11.58
CA LEU A 24 -7.87 18.82 11.22
C LEU A 24 -7.69 18.67 9.71
N VAL A 25 -6.93 19.56 9.08
CA VAL A 25 -6.41 19.43 7.72
C VAL A 25 -4.98 19.92 7.72
N VAL A 26 -4.06 19.10 7.21
CA VAL A 26 -2.63 19.38 7.21
C VAL A 26 -2.04 19.19 5.82
N LYS A 27 -0.92 19.87 5.54
CA LYS A 27 -0.05 19.50 4.43
C LYS A 27 0.59 18.15 4.73
N HIS A 28 0.81 17.37 3.68
CA HIS A 28 1.37 16.03 3.80
C HIS A 28 2.46 15.79 2.72
N GLY A 29 3.06 14.62 2.73
CA GLY A 29 4.02 14.23 1.69
C GLY A 29 5.28 15.09 1.69
N SER A 30 5.73 15.50 0.50
CA SER A 30 6.98 16.27 0.34
C SER A 30 6.93 17.65 1.00
N MET A 31 5.75 18.25 1.12
CA MET A 31 5.55 19.56 1.75
C MET A 31 5.87 19.50 3.26
N ALA A 32 5.30 18.52 3.97
CA ALA A 32 5.49 18.35 5.41
C ALA A 32 6.93 17.98 5.80
N TYR A 33 7.72 17.45 4.85
CA TYR A 33 9.12 17.08 5.10
C TYR A 33 10.13 18.07 4.51
N GLY A 34 9.69 19.21 3.98
CA GLY A 34 10.57 20.19 3.36
C GLY A 34 11.37 19.65 2.17
N THR A 35 10.92 18.55 1.55
CA THR A 35 11.58 17.90 0.41
C THR A 35 10.90 18.22 -0.93
N ASN A 36 9.94 19.15 -0.91
CA ASN A 36 9.23 19.60 -2.09
C ASN A 36 10.14 20.42 -3.01
N ILE A 37 9.89 20.29 -4.31
CA ILE A 37 10.48 21.11 -5.37
C ILE A 37 9.37 21.96 -6.01
N PRO A 38 9.68 22.99 -6.81
CA PRO A 38 8.65 23.86 -7.41
C PRO A 38 7.57 23.13 -8.24
N THR A 39 7.85 21.91 -8.68
CA THR A 39 6.92 21.04 -9.44
C THR A 39 6.30 19.94 -8.60
N SER A 40 6.45 19.97 -7.28
CA SER A 40 5.83 18.98 -6.39
C SER A 40 4.34 19.23 -6.29
N ASP A 41 3.57 18.12 -6.29
CA ASP A 41 2.15 18.15 -6.01
C ASP A 41 1.89 18.57 -4.56
N GLU A 42 0.78 19.25 -4.33
CA GLU A 42 0.32 19.57 -2.98
C GLU A 42 -0.56 18.44 -2.47
N ASP A 43 -0.10 17.78 -1.40
CA ASP A 43 -0.81 16.68 -0.74
C ASP A 43 -1.42 17.17 0.59
N PHE A 44 -2.69 16.89 0.82
CA PHE A 44 -3.38 17.24 2.05
C PHE A 44 -4.04 16.02 2.69
N LYS A 45 -4.00 15.95 4.01
CA LYS A 45 -4.74 14.94 4.77
C LYS A 45 -5.48 15.59 5.92
N GLY A 46 -6.60 14.99 6.27
CA GLY A 46 -7.40 15.49 7.37
C GLY A 46 -8.36 14.46 7.93
N VAL A 47 -9.11 14.88 8.92
CA VAL A 47 -10.12 14.09 9.61
C VAL A 47 -11.35 14.92 9.88
N ALA A 48 -12.53 14.32 9.73
CA ALA A 48 -13.83 14.95 10.01
C ALA A 48 -14.73 14.00 10.79
N ILE A 49 -15.67 14.57 11.56
CA ILE A 49 -16.74 13.83 12.22
C ILE A 49 -17.98 13.88 11.33
N PRO A 50 -18.43 12.76 10.75
CA PRO A 50 -19.67 12.75 9.96
C PRO A 50 -20.89 13.12 10.81
N PRO A 51 -21.96 13.67 10.20
CA PRO A 51 -23.24 13.83 10.86
C PRO A 51 -23.79 12.50 11.42
N LYS A 52 -24.65 12.61 12.42
CA LYS A 52 -25.17 11.45 13.20
C LYS A 52 -25.81 10.36 12.35
N GLU A 53 -26.42 10.70 11.21
CA GLU A 53 -27.03 9.74 10.27
C GLU A 53 -26.02 8.75 9.64
N TYR A 54 -24.74 9.06 9.68
CA TYR A 54 -23.66 8.15 9.27
C TYR A 54 -23.22 7.18 10.40
N PHE A 55 -23.69 7.42 11.63
CA PHE A 55 -23.43 6.55 12.78
C PHE A 55 -24.59 5.60 13.08
N PHE A 56 -25.83 6.08 12.92
CA PHE A 56 -27.03 5.42 13.39
C PHE A 56 -27.90 4.86 12.25
N GLY A 57 -27.35 4.61 11.07
CA GLY A 57 -28.10 4.07 9.95
C GLY A 57 -27.23 3.18 9.05
N SER A 58 -27.90 2.24 8.38
CA SER A 58 -27.26 1.39 7.37
C SER A 58 -27.26 2.01 5.96
N LEU A 59 -27.94 3.13 5.76
CA LEU A 59 -28.16 3.70 4.43
C LEU A 59 -27.08 4.70 4.00
N LYS A 60 -26.35 5.31 4.95
CA LYS A 60 -25.27 6.24 4.66
C LYS A 60 -23.98 5.73 5.25
N VAL A 61 -23.00 5.48 4.40
CA VAL A 61 -21.66 5.08 4.77
C VAL A 61 -20.68 6.14 4.32
N PHE A 62 -19.80 6.55 5.21
CA PHE A 62 -18.66 7.41 4.90
C PHE A 62 -17.41 6.80 5.54
N GLU A 63 -16.37 6.67 4.76
CA GLU A 63 -15.05 6.25 5.24
C GLU A 63 -14.00 7.33 5.01
N GLN A 64 -14.04 7.97 3.85
CA GLN A 64 -13.14 9.07 3.48
C GLN A 64 -13.68 9.82 2.27
N ALA A 65 -13.29 11.07 2.13
CA ALA A 65 -13.43 11.87 0.91
C ALA A 65 -12.06 11.99 0.23
N GLU A 66 -12.05 11.90 -1.10
CA GLU A 66 -10.83 12.02 -1.90
C GLU A 66 -11.02 13.09 -2.99
N LEU A 67 -10.02 13.96 -3.13
CA LEU A 67 -9.84 14.82 -4.30
C LEU A 67 -8.53 14.46 -4.97
N LYS A 68 -8.46 14.60 -6.29
CA LYS A 68 -7.24 14.35 -7.07
C LYS A 68 -6.39 15.61 -7.26
N ASP A 69 -7.04 16.78 -7.20
CA ASP A 69 -6.37 18.06 -7.44
C ASP A 69 -7.02 19.14 -6.58
N PRO A 70 -6.32 19.63 -5.53
CA PRO A 70 -5.10 19.06 -4.98
C PRO A 70 -5.35 17.67 -4.35
N ASP A 71 -4.32 16.80 -4.30
CA ASP A 71 -4.45 15.45 -3.73
C ASP A 71 -4.80 15.56 -2.24
N THR A 72 -6.04 15.21 -1.93
CA THR A 72 -6.60 15.43 -0.59
C THR A 72 -7.37 14.21 -0.13
N VAL A 73 -7.10 13.76 1.09
CA VAL A 73 -7.87 12.70 1.74
C VAL A 73 -8.35 13.17 3.10
N ILE A 74 -9.68 13.22 3.28
CA ILE A 74 -10.31 13.51 4.59
C ILE A 74 -10.96 12.24 5.11
N TYR A 75 -10.44 11.73 6.21
CA TYR A 75 -10.92 10.48 6.83
C TYR A 75 -12.12 10.70 7.75
N ASP A 76 -12.99 9.70 7.81
CA ASP A 76 -13.92 9.53 8.92
C ASP A 76 -13.13 9.34 10.23
N ILE A 77 -13.58 9.96 11.31
CA ILE A 77 -12.92 9.90 12.62
C ILE A 77 -12.73 8.45 13.12
N ARG A 78 -13.70 7.55 12.85
CA ARG A 78 -13.63 6.13 13.23
C ARG A 78 -12.51 5.42 12.47
N LYS A 79 -12.43 5.64 11.16
CA LYS A 79 -11.36 5.09 10.32
C LYS A 79 -10.00 5.69 10.69
N PHE A 80 -9.97 6.99 10.95
CA PHE A 80 -8.77 7.69 11.40
C PHE A 80 -8.23 7.07 12.68
N PHE A 81 -9.05 6.89 13.71
CA PHE A 81 -8.64 6.27 14.97
C PHE A 81 -8.20 4.82 14.79
N LYS A 82 -8.96 4.02 14.06
CA LYS A 82 -8.60 2.61 13.78
C LYS A 82 -7.20 2.51 13.16
N LEU A 83 -6.94 3.30 12.11
CA LEU A 83 -5.64 3.30 11.45
C LEU A 83 -4.53 3.89 12.34
N SER A 84 -4.84 4.87 13.18
CA SER A 84 -3.87 5.46 14.11
C SER A 84 -3.46 4.48 15.21
N ILE A 85 -4.42 3.73 15.77
CA ILE A 85 -4.18 2.67 16.75
C ILE A 85 -3.31 1.55 16.15
N ASP A 86 -3.50 1.24 14.86
CA ASP A 86 -2.67 0.29 14.13
C ASP A 86 -1.31 0.87 13.71
N ASN A 87 -0.99 2.10 14.14
CA ASN A 87 0.23 2.83 13.82
C ASN A 87 0.47 2.93 12.30
N ASN A 88 -0.58 3.21 11.53
CA ASN A 88 -0.43 3.47 10.10
C ASN A 88 0.47 4.71 9.88
N PRO A 89 1.58 4.59 9.15
CA PRO A 89 2.54 5.70 8.98
C PRO A 89 1.90 7.00 8.52
N ASN A 90 0.97 6.94 7.56
CA ASN A 90 0.32 8.14 7.03
C ASN A 90 -0.48 8.89 8.08
N LEU A 91 -1.16 8.18 9.00
CA LEU A 91 -1.98 8.82 10.03
C LEU A 91 -1.13 9.32 11.19
N ILE A 92 -0.08 8.57 11.54
CA ILE A 92 0.91 9.02 12.53
C ILE A 92 1.58 10.31 12.03
N GLU A 93 2.04 10.36 10.77
CA GLU A 93 2.58 11.58 10.15
C GLU A 93 1.58 12.75 10.21
N THR A 94 0.30 12.50 9.85
CA THR A 94 -0.74 13.54 9.85
C THR A 94 -0.93 14.23 11.21
N MET A 95 -0.76 13.50 12.31
CA MET A 95 -0.87 14.07 13.65
C MET A 95 0.41 14.76 14.15
N HIS A 96 1.55 14.48 13.54
CA HIS A 96 2.86 14.95 14.01
C HIS A 96 3.54 15.96 13.08
N VAL A 97 2.80 16.51 12.10
CA VAL A 97 3.30 17.62 11.28
C VAL A 97 3.64 18.85 12.13
N ASP A 98 4.51 19.71 11.60
CA ASP A 98 4.79 21.00 12.21
C ASP A 98 3.53 21.89 12.24
N GLU A 99 3.44 22.80 13.21
CA GLU A 99 2.30 23.73 13.34
C GLU A 99 2.12 24.59 12.07
N SER A 100 3.20 24.93 11.39
CA SER A 100 3.17 25.69 10.12
C SER A 100 2.52 24.93 8.95
N ASP A 101 2.39 23.63 9.06
CA ASP A 101 1.76 22.76 8.05
C ASP A 101 0.28 22.46 8.36
N ILE A 102 -0.23 22.98 9.48
CA ILE A 102 -1.65 22.88 9.81
C ILE A 102 -2.44 23.91 9.02
N MET A 103 -3.23 23.43 8.08
CA MET A 103 -4.06 24.30 7.22
C MET A 103 -5.40 24.67 7.87
N TYR A 104 -5.93 23.77 8.69
CA TYR A 104 -7.16 23.97 9.45
C TYR A 104 -7.15 23.12 10.70
N ILE A 105 -7.60 23.69 11.80
CA ILE A 105 -7.81 22.97 13.05
C ILE A 105 -9.01 23.53 13.81
N SER A 106 -9.88 22.65 14.30
CA SER A 106 -10.98 22.97 15.21
C SER A 106 -10.56 22.79 16.67
N ASN A 107 -11.40 23.24 17.62
CA ASN A 107 -11.16 23.00 19.05
C ASN A 107 -11.02 21.50 19.38
N LEU A 108 -11.83 20.63 18.76
CA LEU A 108 -11.71 19.18 18.89
C LEU A 108 -10.43 18.64 18.21
N GLY A 109 -10.00 19.27 17.12
CA GLY A 109 -8.72 18.96 16.47
C GLY A 109 -7.54 19.30 17.38
N ILE A 110 -7.57 20.41 18.10
CA ILE A 110 -6.56 20.77 19.10
C ILE A 110 -6.52 19.69 20.20
N GLU A 111 -7.66 19.25 20.68
CA GLU A 111 -7.74 18.20 21.69
C GLU A 111 -7.17 16.87 21.15
N LEU A 112 -7.50 16.49 19.92
CA LEU A 112 -6.91 15.33 19.27
C LEU A 112 -5.38 15.40 19.23
N LEU A 113 -4.80 16.54 18.85
CA LEU A 113 -3.35 16.69 18.77
C LEU A 113 -2.65 16.70 20.13
N LYS A 114 -3.32 17.10 21.22
CA LYS A 114 -2.76 16.94 22.58
C LYS A 114 -2.52 15.49 22.95
N HIS A 115 -3.37 14.57 22.45
CA HIS A 115 -3.31 13.14 22.72
C HIS A 115 -2.57 12.32 21.61
N LYS A 116 -1.92 12.98 20.65
CA LYS A 116 -1.29 12.31 19.50
C LYS A 116 -0.27 11.23 19.88
N ASN A 117 0.45 11.40 20.97
CA ASN A 117 1.45 10.43 21.41
C ASN A 117 0.85 9.15 22.02
N GLU A 118 -0.41 9.17 22.44
CA GLU A 118 -1.10 7.99 22.97
C GLU A 118 -1.39 6.93 21.88
N PHE A 119 -1.37 7.34 20.62
CA PHE A 119 -1.47 6.40 19.48
C PHE A 119 -0.16 5.68 19.20
N LEU A 120 0.98 6.16 19.71
CA LEU A 120 2.27 5.53 19.45
C LEU A 120 2.44 4.27 20.29
N SER A 121 2.77 3.17 19.64
CA SER A 121 2.97 1.89 20.31
C SER A 121 4.04 1.05 19.64
N LYS A 122 4.44 -0.05 20.26
CA LYS A 122 5.37 -1.03 19.66
C LYS A 122 4.87 -1.65 18.37
N ARG A 123 3.56 -1.54 18.06
CA ARG A 123 2.99 -1.94 16.75
C ARG A 123 3.63 -1.20 15.58
N ALA A 124 4.16 0.00 15.80
CA ALA A 124 4.90 0.74 14.79
C ALA A 124 6.00 -0.10 14.13
N LYS A 125 6.70 -0.96 14.90
CA LYS A 125 7.73 -1.86 14.36
C LYS A 125 7.19 -2.69 13.18
N TYR A 126 5.99 -3.24 13.28
CA TYR A 126 5.42 -4.11 12.27
C TYR A 126 4.74 -3.31 11.15
N SER A 127 3.97 -2.32 11.50
CA SER A 127 3.28 -1.46 10.53
C SER A 127 4.28 -0.75 9.62
N PHE A 128 5.23 -0.01 10.17
CA PHE A 128 6.24 0.69 9.39
C PHE A 128 7.16 -0.25 8.61
N ALA A 129 7.54 -1.42 9.19
CA ALA A 129 8.29 -2.44 8.47
C ALA A 129 7.52 -2.98 7.25
N GLY A 130 6.23 -3.23 7.39
CA GLY A 130 5.36 -3.64 6.28
C GLY A 130 5.34 -2.63 5.14
N TYR A 131 5.16 -1.35 5.46
CA TYR A 131 5.23 -0.26 4.48
C TYR A 131 6.63 -0.12 3.86
N ALA A 132 7.69 -0.23 4.66
CA ALA A 132 9.07 -0.18 4.18
C ALA A 132 9.38 -1.33 3.21
N ILE A 133 8.96 -2.56 3.53
CA ILE A 133 9.09 -3.72 2.64
C ILE A 133 8.33 -3.49 1.32
N ALA A 134 7.14 -2.89 1.37
CA ALA A 134 6.40 -2.54 0.15
C ALA A 134 7.16 -1.52 -0.72
N GLN A 135 7.79 -0.49 -0.13
CA GLN A 135 8.66 0.43 -0.86
C GLN A 135 9.87 -0.30 -1.47
N LEU A 136 10.53 -1.17 -0.71
CA LEU A 136 11.67 -1.95 -1.19
C LEU A 136 11.29 -2.86 -2.38
N LYS A 137 10.11 -3.49 -2.34
CA LYS A 137 9.59 -4.28 -3.47
C LYS A 137 9.41 -3.41 -4.72
N ARG A 138 8.84 -2.19 -4.57
CA ARG A 138 8.70 -1.24 -5.69
C ARG A 138 10.06 -0.82 -6.25
N ILE A 139 11.02 -0.48 -5.40
CA ILE A 139 12.39 -0.14 -5.83
C ILE A 139 13.00 -1.28 -6.64
N LYS A 140 12.91 -2.53 -6.17
CA LYS A 140 13.42 -3.71 -6.87
C LYS A 140 12.73 -3.91 -8.22
N THR A 141 11.41 -3.76 -8.29
CA THR A 141 10.63 -3.88 -9.53
C THR A 141 11.00 -2.79 -10.53
N HIS A 142 11.02 -1.53 -10.11
CA HIS A 142 11.38 -0.42 -10.98
C HIS A 142 12.84 -0.51 -11.45
N ARG A 143 13.75 -0.93 -10.57
CA ARG A 143 15.15 -1.19 -10.96
C ARG A 143 15.25 -2.29 -12.03
N LYS A 144 14.45 -3.36 -11.93
CA LYS A 144 14.37 -4.39 -12.97
C LYS A 144 13.94 -3.77 -14.30
N TYR A 145 12.93 -2.89 -14.31
CA TYR A 145 12.46 -2.21 -15.51
C TYR A 145 13.47 -1.23 -16.10
N ILE A 146 14.30 -0.59 -15.28
CA ILE A 146 15.35 0.32 -15.72
C ILE A 146 16.52 -0.45 -16.34
N LEU A 147 16.96 -1.54 -15.72
CA LEU A 147 18.14 -2.30 -16.14
C LEU A 147 17.84 -3.32 -17.22
N ASN A 148 16.69 -3.98 -17.15
CA ASN A 148 16.28 -5.08 -18.04
C ASN A 148 14.81 -4.90 -18.42
N PRO A 149 14.47 -3.89 -19.23
CA PRO A 149 13.08 -3.66 -19.64
C PRO A 149 12.55 -4.82 -20.47
N PRO A 150 11.29 -5.24 -20.28
CA PRO A 150 10.65 -6.17 -21.19
C PRO A 150 10.63 -5.60 -22.63
N THR A 151 11.01 -6.41 -23.60
CA THR A 151 11.18 -5.97 -24.99
C THR A 151 9.95 -6.19 -25.87
N LYS A 152 9.12 -7.20 -25.53
CA LYS A 152 7.89 -7.52 -26.25
C LYS A 152 6.77 -7.93 -25.31
N CYS A 153 5.53 -7.72 -25.78
CA CYS A 153 4.36 -8.28 -25.11
C CYS A 153 4.41 -9.81 -25.18
N PRO A 154 4.24 -10.52 -24.06
CA PRO A 154 4.17 -11.98 -24.08
C PRO A 154 3.02 -12.49 -24.96
N ASP A 155 3.28 -13.52 -25.76
CA ASP A 155 2.29 -14.24 -26.54
C ASP A 155 2.09 -15.64 -25.94
N ARG A 156 0.91 -16.22 -26.12
CA ARG A 156 0.59 -17.58 -25.67
C ARG A 156 1.53 -18.62 -26.24
N LYS A 157 1.97 -18.42 -27.51
CA LYS A 157 2.95 -19.29 -28.21
C LYS A 157 4.31 -19.32 -27.51
N ASP A 158 4.72 -18.24 -26.83
CA ASP A 158 5.98 -18.19 -26.09
C ASP A 158 6.00 -19.20 -24.92
N PHE A 159 4.82 -19.64 -24.46
CA PHE A 159 4.61 -20.60 -23.37
C PHE A 159 4.15 -22.00 -23.87
N GLY A 160 4.15 -22.24 -25.19
CA GLY A 160 3.66 -23.49 -25.77
C GLY A 160 2.14 -23.70 -25.61
N LEU A 161 1.39 -22.61 -25.48
CA LEU A 161 -0.08 -22.61 -25.41
C LEU A 161 -0.72 -22.40 -26.78
N LYS A 162 -1.90 -22.97 -26.97
CA LYS A 162 -2.73 -22.72 -28.17
C LYS A 162 -3.26 -21.26 -28.14
N GLU A 163 -3.62 -20.74 -29.33
CA GLU A 163 -4.19 -19.37 -29.42
C GLU A 163 -5.46 -19.22 -28.59
N ALA A 164 -6.38 -20.19 -28.75
CA ALA A 164 -7.57 -20.24 -27.90
C ALA A 164 -7.24 -20.85 -26.52
N PRO A 165 -7.69 -20.26 -25.41
CA PRO A 165 -7.50 -20.85 -24.11
C PRO A 165 -8.29 -22.17 -24.00
N LEU A 166 -7.64 -23.21 -23.48
CA LEU A 166 -8.28 -24.50 -23.20
C LEU A 166 -9.15 -24.43 -21.93
N ILE A 167 -8.86 -23.49 -21.07
CA ILE A 167 -9.53 -23.25 -19.78
C ILE A 167 -10.00 -21.81 -19.82
N ASN A 168 -11.28 -21.56 -19.56
CA ASN A 168 -11.78 -20.19 -19.50
C ASN A 168 -11.30 -19.46 -18.24
N GLY A 169 -11.40 -18.13 -18.23
CA GLY A 169 -10.89 -17.29 -17.12
C GLY A 169 -11.48 -17.64 -15.77
N ASP A 170 -12.77 -17.96 -15.68
CA ASP A 170 -13.46 -18.28 -14.43
C ASP A 170 -13.01 -19.65 -13.89
N GLN A 171 -12.85 -20.63 -14.78
CA GLN A 171 -12.33 -21.95 -14.41
C GLN A 171 -10.88 -21.84 -13.92
N LEU A 172 -10.05 -21.08 -14.60
CA LEU A 172 -8.67 -20.84 -14.21
C LEU A 172 -8.60 -20.14 -12.85
N ALA A 173 -9.45 -19.14 -12.62
CA ALA A 173 -9.54 -18.44 -11.34
C ALA A 173 -9.98 -19.38 -10.20
N ALA A 174 -11.01 -20.20 -10.44
CA ALA A 174 -11.50 -21.15 -9.45
C ALA A 174 -10.42 -22.18 -9.04
N ILE A 175 -9.75 -22.79 -10.01
CA ILE A 175 -8.68 -23.77 -9.74
C ILE A 175 -7.48 -23.10 -9.06
N THR A 176 -7.10 -21.93 -9.53
CA THR A 176 -6.01 -21.15 -8.92
C THR A 176 -6.33 -20.80 -7.46
N SER A 177 -7.58 -20.49 -7.14
CA SER A 177 -8.04 -20.23 -5.78
C SER A 177 -7.88 -21.47 -4.86
N VAL A 178 -8.19 -22.66 -5.35
CA VAL A 178 -8.01 -23.91 -4.59
C VAL A 178 -6.51 -24.18 -4.34
N ILE A 179 -5.67 -24.02 -5.36
CA ILE A 179 -4.20 -24.16 -5.19
C ILE A 179 -3.66 -23.10 -4.23
N GLN A 180 -4.17 -21.87 -4.31
CA GLN A 180 -3.79 -20.80 -3.41
C GLN A 180 -4.17 -21.10 -1.96
N ALA A 181 -5.33 -21.67 -1.72
CA ALA A 181 -5.75 -22.09 -0.37
C ALA A 181 -4.79 -23.14 0.23
N GLU A 182 -4.26 -24.08 -0.58
CA GLU A 182 -3.23 -25.01 -0.11
C GLU A 182 -1.87 -24.31 0.11
N LEU A 183 -1.49 -23.35 -0.73
CA LEU A 183 -0.31 -22.51 -0.53
C LEU A 183 -0.41 -21.69 0.75
N ASP A 184 -1.60 -21.16 1.06
CA ASP A 184 -1.83 -20.36 2.25
C ASP A 184 -1.69 -21.17 3.54
N LYS A 185 -1.99 -22.46 3.51
CA LYS A 185 -1.69 -23.39 4.63
C LYS A 185 -0.18 -23.52 4.87
N ILE A 186 0.62 -23.47 3.80
CA ILE A 186 2.09 -23.48 3.88
C ILE A 186 2.63 -22.09 4.31
N ASN A 187 1.92 -21.01 3.98
CA ASN A 187 2.29 -19.64 4.31
C ASN A 187 1.95 -19.24 5.77
N PHE A 188 1.64 -20.20 6.63
CA PHE A 188 1.51 -20.02 8.07
C PHE A 188 0.32 -19.15 8.52
N ASN A 189 -0.78 -19.13 7.79
CA ASN A 189 -2.01 -18.46 8.24
C ASN A 189 -2.57 -19.06 9.56
N PHE A 190 -2.15 -20.28 9.91
CA PHE A 190 -2.52 -20.93 11.17
C PHE A 190 -1.97 -20.22 12.43
N ILE A 191 -1.02 -19.31 12.28
CA ILE A 191 -0.47 -18.51 13.37
C ILE A 191 -1.15 -17.12 13.52
N ASP A 192 -2.21 -16.86 12.77
CA ASP A 192 -2.89 -15.56 12.81
C ASP A 192 -3.57 -15.23 14.15
N HIS A 193 -3.74 -16.22 15.02
CA HIS A 193 -4.20 -16.05 16.40
C HIS A 193 -3.12 -15.66 17.41
N LEU A 194 -1.84 -15.70 16.99
CA LEU A 194 -0.71 -15.35 17.86
C LEU A 194 -0.48 -13.83 17.89
N GLU A 195 0.26 -13.36 18.90
CA GLU A 195 0.70 -11.97 18.98
C GLU A 195 1.57 -11.58 17.77
N GLU A 196 1.50 -10.32 17.35
CA GLU A 196 2.11 -9.84 16.10
C GLU A 196 3.63 -10.01 16.04
N ASP A 197 4.33 -9.91 17.17
CA ASP A 197 5.77 -10.14 17.28
C ASP A 197 6.12 -11.62 17.04
N VAL A 198 5.38 -12.53 17.67
CA VAL A 198 5.55 -13.98 17.51
C VAL A 198 5.25 -14.39 16.06
N LYS A 199 4.16 -13.87 15.48
CA LYS A 199 3.86 -14.08 14.05
C LYS A 199 5.00 -13.65 13.15
N PHE A 200 5.53 -12.44 13.38
CA PHE A 200 6.61 -11.89 12.57
C PHE A 200 7.88 -12.77 12.63
N GLU A 201 8.26 -13.18 13.83
CA GLU A 201 9.43 -14.03 14.03
C GLU A 201 9.28 -15.40 13.37
N ILE A 202 8.11 -16.04 13.54
CA ILE A 202 7.83 -17.33 12.90
C ILE A 202 7.84 -17.19 11.39
N LYS A 203 7.10 -16.21 10.82
CA LYS A 203 7.07 -15.96 9.37
C LYS A 203 8.47 -15.66 8.81
N HIS A 204 9.26 -14.89 9.53
CA HIS A 204 10.63 -14.57 9.12
C HIS A 204 11.55 -15.80 9.12
N HIS A 205 11.53 -16.58 10.20
CA HIS A 205 12.36 -17.79 10.33
C HIS A 205 12.03 -18.82 9.25
N MET A 206 10.75 -19.06 9.02
CA MET A 206 10.32 -20.06 8.04
C MET A 206 10.50 -19.59 6.59
N THR A 207 10.36 -18.29 6.32
CA THR A 207 10.70 -17.73 5.01
C THR A 207 12.21 -17.86 4.73
N SER A 208 13.04 -17.67 5.74
CA SER A 208 14.50 -17.86 5.64
C SER A 208 14.85 -19.33 5.38
N MET A 209 14.22 -20.26 6.11
CA MET A 209 14.40 -21.70 5.87
C MET A 209 14.01 -22.10 4.43
N LEU A 210 12.84 -21.67 3.95
CA LEU A 210 12.41 -21.98 2.57
C LEU A 210 13.37 -21.41 1.53
N ALA A 211 13.96 -20.23 1.80
CA ALA A 211 14.98 -19.65 0.93
C ALA A 211 16.29 -20.46 0.93
N GLU A 212 16.71 -21.00 2.08
CA GLU A 212 17.88 -21.87 2.19
C GLU A 212 17.73 -23.18 1.41
N PHE A 213 16.53 -23.77 1.42
CA PHE A 213 16.22 -24.95 0.61
C PHE A 213 16.04 -24.65 -0.88
N LYS A 214 16.21 -23.39 -1.32
CA LYS A 214 16.02 -22.94 -2.72
C LYS A 214 14.67 -23.31 -3.32
N ILE A 215 13.65 -23.54 -2.51
CA ILE A 215 12.30 -23.85 -2.97
C ILE A 215 11.67 -22.56 -3.49
N ASN A 216 11.60 -22.42 -4.81
CA ASN A 216 10.99 -21.25 -5.43
C ASN A 216 9.44 -21.35 -5.44
N LYS A 217 8.78 -20.22 -5.73
CA LYS A 217 7.31 -20.15 -5.73
C LYS A 217 6.65 -21.08 -6.73
N ASP A 218 7.30 -21.38 -7.85
CA ASP A 218 6.77 -22.27 -8.87
C ASP A 218 6.81 -23.72 -8.41
N GLN A 219 7.87 -24.13 -7.72
CA GLN A 219 7.97 -25.46 -7.12
C GLN A 219 6.93 -25.66 -5.99
N GLN A 220 6.71 -24.64 -5.16
CA GLN A 220 5.66 -24.66 -4.14
C GLN A 220 4.27 -24.80 -4.78
N TRP A 221 4.01 -24.05 -5.83
CA TRP A 221 2.74 -24.11 -6.55
C TRP A 221 2.49 -25.49 -7.17
N LEU A 222 3.51 -26.05 -7.83
CA LEU A 222 3.44 -27.39 -8.41
C LEU A 222 3.22 -28.47 -7.34
N ALA A 223 3.89 -28.37 -6.21
CA ALA A 223 3.70 -29.30 -5.09
C ALA A 223 2.26 -29.24 -4.56
N CYS A 224 1.68 -28.06 -4.42
CA CYS A 224 0.29 -27.89 -4.00
C CYS A 224 -0.69 -28.44 -5.05
N ALA A 225 -0.45 -28.18 -6.34
CA ALA A 225 -1.28 -28.70 -7.42
C ALA A 225 -1.27 -30.23 -7.47
N ASN A 226 -0.13 -30.87 -7.29
CA ASN A 226 -0.02 -32.34 -7.16
C ASN A 226 -0.75 -32.88 -5.93
N LYS A 227 -0.64 -32.19 -4.79
CA LYS A 227 -1.29 -32.59 -3.54
C LYS A 227 -2.82 -32.62 -3.62
N ILE A 228 -3.42 -31.75 -4.45
CA ILE A 228 -4.89 -31.73 -4.66
C ILE A 228 -5.34 -32.88 -5.58
N GLY A 229 -4.43 -33.69 -6.13
CA GLY A 229 -4.77 -34.87 -6.95
C GLY A 229 -5.18 -34.52 -8.39
N LEU A 230 -4.72 -33.41 -8.94
CA LEU A 230 -4.95 -33.06 -10.36
C LEU A 230 -4.12 -33.96 -11.27
N ASP A 231 -4.63 -34.21 -12.47
CA ASP A 231 -3.89 -34.93 -13.51
C ASP A 231 -2.64 -34.16 -13.94
N SER A 232 -1.55 -34.88 -14.18
CA SER A 232 -0.25 -34.29 -14.50
C SER A 232 -0.26 -33.44 -15.77
N ASN A 233 -0.97 -33.85 -16.82
CA ASN A 233 -1.09 -33.08 -18.07
C ASN A 233 -1.89 -31.80 -17.82
N PHE A 234 -2.91 -31.90 -16.98
CA PHE A 234 -3.72 -30.74 -16.61
C PHE A 234 -2.91 -29.75 -15.76
N ILE A 235 -2.09 -30.23 -14.82
CA ILE A 235 -1.16 -29.38 -14.05
C ILE A 235 -0.18 -28.66 -14.98
N GLU A 236 0.35 -29.33 -16.00
CA GLU A 236 1.26 -28.71 -16.96
C GLU A 236 0.58 -27.56 -17.74
N ILE A 237 -0.64 -27.77 -18.19
CA ILE A 237 -1.44 -26.74 -18.89
C ILE A 237 -1.70 -25.56 -17.94
N LEU A 238 -2.17 -25.82 -16.72
CA LEU A 238 -2.43 -24.79 -15.71
C LEU A 238 -1.17 -23.98 -15.37
N PHE A 239 -0.04 -24.65 -15.28
CA PHE A 239 1.23 -24.01 -14.98
C PHE A 239 1.67 -23.06 -16.11
N LYS A 240 1.55 -23.50 -17.38
CA LYS A 240 1.83 -22.67 -18.54
C LYS A 240 0.88 -21.47 -18.64
N GLU A 241 -0.43 -21.67 -18.40
CA GLU A 241 -1.41 -20.58 -18.34
C GLU A 241 -1.06 -19.56 -17.24
N ARG A 242 -0.69 -20.04 -16.06
CA ARG A 242 -0.25 -19.19 -14.94
C ARG A 242 1.01 -18.41 -15.31
N GLN A 243 2.01 -19.03 -15.94
CA GLN A 243 3.21 -18.36 -16.39
C GLN A 243 2.92 -17.27 -17.42
N PHE A 244 2.10 -17.57 -18.42
CA PHE A 244 1.66 -16.58 -19.40
C PHE A 244 0.92 -15.41 -18.74
N PHE A 245 -0.03 -15.70 -17.85
CA PHE A 245 -0.81 -14.67 -17.16
C PHE A 245 0.09 -13.76 -16.31
N ASN A 246 1.05 -14.33 -15.59
CA ASN A 246 2.01 -13.58 -14.79
C ASN A 246 2.92 -12.69 -15.66
N ALA A 247 3.40 -13.22 -16.79
CA ALA A 247 4.23 -12.47 -17.73
C ALA A 247 3.42 -11.34 -18.39
N LYS A 248 2.17 -11.60 -18.78
CA LYS A 248 1.26 -10.58 -19.31
C LYS A 248 0.98 -9.47 -18.29
N LYS A 249 0.69 -9.83 -17.05
CA LYS A 249 0.50 -8.89 -15.96
C LYS A 249 1.76 -8.04 -15.70
N GLU A 250 2.94 -8.65 -15.74
CA GLU A 250 4.21 -7.92 -15.61
C GLU A 250 4.41 -6.93 -16.75
N TRP A 251 4.10 -7.35 -18.00
CA TRP A 251 4.13 -6.47 -19.16
C TRP A 251 3.20 -5.27 -19.00
N ASP A 252 1.94 -5.51 -18.62
CA ASP A 252 0.95 -4.45 -18.44
C ASP A 252 1.35 -3.48 -17.32
N GLN A 253 1.93 -4.00 -16.23
CA GLN A 253 2.51 -3.18 -15.16
C GLN A 253 3.70 -2.33 -15.64
N TYR A 254 4.58 -2.92 -16.45
CA TYR A 254 5.72 -2.20 -17.04
C TYR A 254 5.25 -1.08 -17.98
N VAL A 255 4.30 -1.37 -18.86
CA VAL A 255 3.75 -0.38 -19.80
C VAL A 255 3.08 0.77 -19.04
N ASN A 256 2.26 0.44 -18.05
CA ASN A 256 1.62 1.45 -17.21
C ASN A 256 2.67 2.31 -16.48
N TRP A 257 3.66 1.69 -15.83
CA TRP A 257 4.75 2.39 -15.16
C TRP A 257 5.52 3.31 -16.13
N LYS A 258 5.82 2.84 -17.34
CA LYS A 258 6.51 3.62 -18.36
C LYS A 258 5.71 4.85 -18.79
N ASN A 259 4.40 4.68 -19.01
CA ASN A 259 3.53 5.73 -19.53
C ASN A 259 3.14 6.78 -18.47
N THR A 260 3.12 6.40 -17.20
CA THR A 260 2.73 7.30 -16.08
C THR A 260 3.92 7.97 -15.39
N ARG A 261 5.16 7.75 -15.87
CA ARG A 261 6.35 8.32 -15.25
C ARG A 261 6.46 9.81 -15.47
N ASN A 262 6.76 10.52 -14.39
CA ASN A 262 7.17 11.93 -14.45
C ASN A 262 8.58 12.02 -15.05
N SER A 263 8.77 12.92 -16.04
CA SER A 263 10.04 13.10 -16.77
C SER A 263 11.22 13.48 -15.87
N ALA A 264 10.99 14.34 -14.86
CA ALA A 264 12.05 14.73 -13.92
C ALA A 264 12.53 13.55 -13.06
N ARG A 265 11.60 12.63 -12.66
CA ARG A 265 11.98 11.39 -11.98
C ARG A 265 12.77 10.45 -12.88
N PHE A 266 12.37 10.36 -14.14
CA PHE A 266 13.07 9.53 -15.12
C PHE A 266 14.55 9.85 -15.20
N ALA A 267 14.91 11.14 -15.29
CA ALA A 267 16.31 11.56 -15.34
C ALA A 267 17.11 11.14 -14.08
N LEU A 268 16.52 11.25 -12.90
CA LEU A 268 17.14 10.79 -11.64
C LEU A 268 17.31 9.28 -11.61
N GLU A 269 16.30 8.54 -12.04
CA GLU A 269 16.33 7.08 -12.07
C GLU A 269 17.32 6.54 -13.11
N GLU A 270 17.47 7.20 -14.25
CA GLU A 270 18.53 6.88 -15.22
C GLU A 270 19.92 7.12 -14.65
N LYS A 271 20.10 8.23 -13.91
CA LYS A 271 21.38 8.57 -13.28
C LYS A 271 21.74 7.59 -12.17
N PHE A 272 20.82 7.29 -11.27
CA PHE A 272 21.09 6.50 -10.06
C PHE A 272 20.75 5.00 -10.21
N LYS A 273 20.08 4.60 -11.29
CA LYS A 273 19.67 3.22 -11.60
C LYS A 273 18.69 2.61 -10.60
N TYR A 274 17.94 3.45 -9.87
CA TYR A 274 16.84 3.04 -8.99
C TYR A 274 15.85 4.19 -8.75
N ASP A 275 14.66 3.86 -8.26
CA ASP A 275 13.61 4.83 -7.94
C ASP A 275 13.94 5.60 -6.65
N THR A 276 14.41 6.83 -6.81
CA THR A 276 14.86 7.70 -5.72
C THR A 276 13.72 8.15 -4.80
N LYS A 277 12.50 8.32 -5.32
CA LYS A 277 11.33 8.71 -4.49
C LYS A 277 10.95 7.59 -3.54
N HIS A 278 10.86 6.36 -4.03
CA HIS A 278 10.57 5.20 -3.16
C HIS A 278 11.70 4.91 -2.18
N ALA A 279 12.96 5.18 -2.56
CA ALA A 279 14.10 5.07 -1.65
C ALA A 279 14.03 6.10 -0.51
N LEU A 280 13.67 7.35 -0.80
CA LEU A 280 13.45 8.37 0.21
C LEU A 280 12.32 7.96 1.18
N HIS A 281 11.19 7.48 0.65
CA HIS A 281 10.09 6.96 1.47
C HIS A 281 10.52 5.80 2.36
N LEU A 282 11.32 4.86 1.83
CA LEU A 282 11.84 3.73 2.61
C LEU A 282 12.68 4.21 3.80
N ILE A 283 13.63 5.12 3.55
CA ILE A 283 14.51 5.65 4.59
C ILE A 283 13.70 6.39 5.66
N ARG A 284 12.72 7.20 5.25
CA ARG A 284 11.83 7.95 6.14
C ARG A 284 11.05 7.01 7.06
N LEU A 285 10.40 5.99 6.50
CA LEU A 285 9.65 4.99 7.27
C LEU A 285 10.53 4.28 8.31
N LEU A 286 11.75 3.89 7.92
CA LEU A 286 12.68 3.21 8.83
C LEU A 286 13.19 4.13 9.94
N ARG A 287 13.46 5.41 9.64
CA ARG A 287 13.86 6.41 10.64
C ARG A 287 12.74 6.66 11.64
N MET A 288 11.53 6.94 11.17
CA MET A 288 10.38 7.14 12.04
C MET A 288 10.09 5.92 12.91
N CYS A 289 10.14 4.71 12.34
CA CYS A 289 9.99 3.48 13.10
C CYS A 289 11.01 3.41 14.24
N LYS A 290 12.29 3.69 13.95
CA LYS A 290 13.37 3.70 14.93
C LYS A 290 13.10 4.74 16.03
N GLU A 291 12.72 5.96 15.67
CA GLU A 291 12.39 7.04 16.60
C GLU A 291 11.24 6.65 17.54
N ILE A 292 10.14 6.13 16.99
CA ILE A 292 8.99 5.69 17.79
C ILE A 292 9.40 4.61 18.78
N VAL A 293 10.12 3.57 18.32
CA VAL A 293 10.49 2.43 19.18
C VAL A 293 11.49 2.81 20.24
N GLN A 294 12.44 3.72 19.95
CA GLN A 294 13.50 4.12 20.87
C GLN A 294 13.10 5.25 21.82
N THR A 295 12.30 6.21 21.36
CA THR A 295 12.05 7.45 22.08
C THR A 295 10.58 7.70 22.41
N GLY A 296 9.65 6.95 21.80
CA GLY A 296 8.22 7.21 21.88
C GLY A 296 7.80 8.54 21.23
N ARG A 297 8.60 9.07 20.31
CA ARG A 297 8.36 10.33 19.61
C ARG A 297 8.42 10.17 18.10
N VAL A 298 7.83 11.11 17.39
CA VAL A 298 7.87 11.22 15.93
C VAL A 298 8.32 12.62 15.55
N ILE A 299 9.26 12.72 14.65
CA ILE A 299 9.72 13.98 14.06
C ILE A 299 9.34 13.95 12.57
N VAL A 300 8.49 14.89 12.18
CA VAL A 300 8.12 15.15 10.77
C VAL A 300 8.74 16.49 10.43
N SER A 301 9.97 16.45 9.87
CA SER A 301 10.71 17.64 9.40
C SER A 301 11.81 17.22 8.42
#